data_b19b9b2692ce948cfcbe39c1ccc708b1
#
_entry.id   b19b9b2692ce948cfcbe39c1ccc708b1
#
_cell.length_a   1.000
_cell.length_b   1.000
_cell.length_c   1.000
_cell.angle_alpha   90.00
_cell.angle_beta   90.00
_cell.angle_gamma   90.00
#
_symmetry.space_group_name_H-M   'P 1'
#
loop_
_entity.id
_entity.type
_entity.pdbx_description
1 polymer ?
#
loop_
_entity_poly.entity_id
_entity_poly.type
_entity_poly.pdbx_seq_one_letter_code
_entity_poly.pdbx_strand_id
1 'polypeptide(L)'
;MDRTAEIFRQTKETKVKLSLNLDGTGKTASETGVGFFDHMIELLGRHSLIDLSVHAEGDLQVDAHHTVEDVGIVLGQALEKALGEKRGICRYGWAIVPMDETLAQAAIDLSGRPAFVYNAEYSGGTVGNFPVELIEEFFKALAINAKLNLHINVAYGGNNHHIAEAIFKATAKALRQAVSLDPRNPEVPSTKGSLG
;
A
#
# COMPACT_ATOMS: atom_id res chain seq x y z
N MET A 1 -12.33 17.50 8.70
CA MET A 1 -11.41 17.67 7.54
C MET A 1 -11.57 16.46 6.64
N ASP A 2 -11.68 16.70 5.36
CA ASP A 2 -11.74 15.60 4.39
C ASP A 2 -10.38 14.91 4.36
N ARG A 3 -10.35 13.60 4.62
CA ARG A 3 -9.12 12.80 4.60
C ARG A 3 -8.84 12.31 3.17
N THR A 4 -8.63 13.29 2.28
CA THR A 4 -8.39 13.08 0.85
C THR A 4 -7.05 13.66 0.43
N ALA A 5 -6.46 13.10 -0.63
CA ALA A 5 -5.26 13.65 -1.23
C ALA A 5 -5.24 13.42 -2.73
N GLU A 6 -4.65 14.37 -3.45
CA GLU A 6 -4.24 14.22 -4.84
C GLU A 6 -2.77 14.58 -4.94
N ILE A 7 -1.99 13.71 -5.60
CA ILE A 7 -0.55 13.87 -5.85
C ILE A 7 -0.29 13.67 -7.33
N PHE A 8 0.54 14.54 -7.86
CA PHE A 8 1.12 14.41 -9.20
C PHE A 8 2.64 14.43 -9.08
N ARG A 9 3.29 13.42 -9.66
CA ARG A 9 4.74 13.32 -9.73
C ARG A 9 5.17 13.03 -11.16
N GLN A 10 6.17 13.76 -11.63
CA GLN A 10 6.75 13.56 -12.95
C GLN A 10 8.27 13.55 -12.85
N THR A 11 8.89 12.56 -13.48
CA THR A 11 10.33 12.43 -13.67
C THR A 11 10.64 12.38 -15.16
N LYS A 12 11.85 11.95 -15.53
CA LYS A 12 12.20 11.65 -16.93
C LYS A 12 11.72 10.25 -17.35
N GLU A 13 11.41 9.39 -16.37
CA GLU A 13 11.11 7.96 -16.55
C GLU A 13 9.61 7.69 -16.41
N THR A 14 8.93 8.44 -15.53
CA THR A 14 7.53 8.20 -15.19
C THR A 14 6.74 9.49 -15.03
N LYS A 15 5.42 9.34 -15.15
CA LYS A 15 4.44 10.38 -14.83
C LYS A 15 3.27 9.69 -14.12
N VAL A 16 3.08 10.03 -12.84
CA VAL A 16 2.08 9.39 -11.98
C VAL A 16 1.11 10.43 -11.44
N LYS A 17 -0.18 10.21 -11.65
CA LYS A 17 -1.28 10.94 -11.00
C LYS A 17 -2.05 9.99 -10.12
N LEU A 18 -2.24 10.36 -8.84
CA LEU A 18 -2.96 9.54 -7.88
C LEU A 18 -3.87 10.39 -7.02
N SER A 19 -5.10 9.91 -6.82
CA SER A 19 -6.02 10.46 -5.82
C SER A 19 -6.53 9.37 -4.90
N LEU A 20 -6.71 9.70 -3.62
CA LEU A 20 -7.30 8.81 -2.64
C LEU A 20 -8.26 9.51 -1.68
N ASN A 21 -9.19 8.71 -1.12
CA ASN A 21 -10.05 9.10 -0.01
C ASN A 21 -10.04 7.99 1.03
N LEU A 22 -9.51 8.29 2.23
CA LEU A 22 -9.42 7.33 3.34
C LEU A 22 -10.79 6.90 3.86
N ASP A 23 -11.81 7.76 3.73
CA ASP A 23 -13.20 7.51 4.13
C ASP A 23 -14.08 7.05 2.97
N GLY A 24 -13.48 6.34 2.03
CA GLY A 24 -14.12 5.82 0.83
C GLY A 24 -14.95 4.55 1.07
N THR A 25 -15.31 3.92 -0.04
CA THR A 25 -16.06 2.65 -0.10
C THR A 25 -15.31 1.54 -0.85
N GLY A 26 -14.04 1.80 -1.21
CA GLY A 26 -13.19 0.89 -1.97
C GLY A 26 -13.45 0.96 -3.48
N LYS A 27 -13.86 2.12 -4.00
CA LYS A 27 -13.91 2.37 -5.44
C LYS A 27 -12.49 2.52 -5.96
N THR A 28 -12.15 1.76 -6.99
CA THR A 28 -10.79 1.74 -7.54
C THR A 28 -10.81 1.92 -9.04
N ALA A 29 -9.78 2.62 -9.54
CA ALA A 29 -9.43 2.69 -10.94
C ALA A 29 -7.90 2.69 -11.04
N SER A 30 -7.31 1.79 -11.81
CA SER A 30 -5.86 1.70 -11.99
C SER A 30 -5.51 1.51 -13.46
N GLU A 31 -4.65 2.37 -13.96
CA GLU A 31 -4.16 2.38 -15.33
C GLU A 31 -2.65 2.65 -15.31
N THR A 32 -1.85 1.60 -15.08
CA THR A 32 -0.37 1.70 -15.03
C THR A 32 0.30 1.14 -16.26
N GLY A 33 -0.46 0.47 -17.13
CA GLY A 33 0.07 -0.27 -18.26
C GLY A 33 0.64 -1.65 -17.88
N VAL A 34 0.60 -2.02 -16.60
CA VAL A 34 1.08 -3.30 -16.06
C VAL A 34 -0.11 -4.04 -15.45
N GLY A 35 -0.79 -4.89 -16.25
CA GLY A 35 -2.10 -5.45 -15.89
C GLY A 35 -2.15 -6.21 -14.57
N PHE A 36 -1.10 -6.98 -14.22
CA PHE A 36 -1.05 -7.66 -12.93
C PHE A 36 -0.92 -6.66 -11.78
N PHE A 37 -0.15 -5.58 -11.95
CA PHE A 37 0.00 -4.54 -10.95
C PHE A 37 -1.29 -3.73 -10.78
N ASP A 38 -1.99 -3.42 -11.88
CA ASP A 38 -3.32 -2.79 -11.82
C ASP A 38 -4.28 -3.61 -10.96
N HIS A 39 -4.32 -4.94 -11.16
CA HIS A 39 -5.12 -5.84 -10.33
C HIS A 39 -4.70 -5.79 -8.85
N MET A 40 -3.41 -5.72 -8.54
CA MET A 40 -2.91 -5.60 -7.16
C MET A 40 -3.34 -4.28 -6.50
N ILE A 41 -3.29 -3.15 -7.22
CA ILE A 41 -3.76 -1.85 -6.74
C ILE A 41 -5.27 -1.85 -6.51
N GLU A 42 -6.05 -2.50 -7.37
CA GLU A 42 -7.49 -2.67 -7.18
C GLU A 42 -7.80 -3.47 -5.90
N LEU A 43 -7.07 -4.55 -5.64
CA LEU A 43 -7.21 -5.32 -4.39
C LEU A 43 -6.90 -4.45 -3.17
N LEU A 44 -5.83 -3.64 -3.24
CA LEU A 44 -5.45 -2.76 -2.15
C LEU A 44 -6.58 -1.77 -1.81
N GLY A 45 -7.11 -1.04 -2.78
CA GLY A 45 -8.21 -0.10 -2.57
C GLY A 45 -9.50 -0.80 -2.12
N ARG A 46 -9.88 -1.89 -2.79
CA ARG A 46 -11.12 -2.63 -2.49
C ARG A 46 -11.15 -3.17 -1.07
N HIS A 47 -10.06 -3.80 -0.61
CA HIS A 47 -10.01 -4.42 0.70
C HIS A 47 -9.71 -3.45 1.85
N SER A 48 -9.05 -2.32 1.56
CA SER A 48 -8.87 -1.25 2.55
C SER A 48 -10.10 -0.34 2.69
N LEU A 49 -11.05 -0.39 1.75
CA LEU A 49 -12.17 0.56 1.59
C LEU A 49 -11.72 2.00 1.31
N ILE A 50 -10.47 2.20 0.92
CA ILE A 50 -9.98 3.49 0.42
C ILE A 50 -10.43 3.63 -1.04
N ASP A 51 -11.08 4.75 -1.39
CA ASP A 51 -11.27 5.05 -2.80
C ASP A 51 -9.91 5.47 -3.38
N LEU A 52 -9.49 4.85 -4.47
CA LEU A 52 -8.16 4.98 -5.03
C LEU A 52 -8.22 5.06 -6.56
N SER A 53 -7.66 6.13 -7.12
CA SER A 53 -7.47 6.26 -8.57
C SER A 53 -5.99 6.48 -8.86
N VAL A 54 -5.44 5.64 -9.74
CA VAL A 54 -4.03 5.67 -10.17
C VAL A 54 -3.96 5.69 -11.68
N HIS A 55 -3.23 6.66 -12.22
CA HIS A 55 -2.85 6.70 -13.62
C HIS A 55 -1.34 6.90 -13.71
N ALA A 56 -0.63 6.00 -14.38
CA ALA A 56 0.80 6.07 -14.56
C ALA A 56 1.20 5.82 -16.02
N GLU A 57 2.09 6.69 -16.51
CA GLU A 57 2.81 6.52 -17.77
C GLU A 57 4.28 6.33 -17.42
N GLY A 58 4.86 5.19 -17.74
CA GLY A 58 6.26 4.88 -17.45
C GLY A 58 7.00 4.32 -18.66
N ASP A 59 8.30 4.20 -18.53
CA ASP A 59 9.23 3.67 -19.55
C ASP A 59 9.23 2.12 -19.61
N LEU A 60 8.03 1.54 -19.77
CA LEU A 60 7.78 0.09 -19.78
C LEU A 60 8.59 -0.67 -20.85
N GLN A 61 9.16 0.03 -21.84
CA GLN A 61 10.11 -0.56 -22.80
C GLN A 61 11.44 -0.94 -22.13
N VAL A 62 11.77 -0.37 -20.96
CA VAL A 62 12.90 -0.78 -20.12
C VAL A 62 12.45 -1.99 -19.29
N ASP A 63 11.59 -1.73 -18.32
CA ASP A 63 10.84 -2.72 -17.53
C ASP A 63 9.73 -2.03 -16.71
N ALA A 64 9.12 -2.72 -15.75
CA ALA A 64 8.07 -2.16 -14.91
C ALA A 64 8.59 -1.53 -13.59
N HIS A 65 9.90 -1.57 -13.31
CA HIS A 65 10.48 -1.18 -12.02
C HIS A 65 10.14 0.27 -11.65
N HIS A 66 10.53 1.22 -12.53
CA HIS A 66 10.31 2.65 -12.27
C HIS A 66 8.83 2.98 -12.06
N THR A 67 7.94 2.36 -12.85
CA THR A 67 6.49 2.57 -12.72
C THR A 67 5.97 2.08 -11.38
N VAL A 68 6.35 0.88 -10.97
CA VAL A 68 5.89 0.25 -9.73
C VAL A 68 6.41 1.00 -8.50
N GLU A 69 7.69 1.34 -8.49
CA GLU A 69 8.31 2.13 -7.41
C GLU A 69 7.67 3.51 -7.28
N ASP A 70 7.52 4.25 -8.39
CA ASP A 70 6.98 5.60 -8.39
C ASP A 70 5.51 5.65 -7.99
N VAL A 71 4.70 4.63 -8.34
CA VAL A 71 3.34 4.49 -7.81
C VAL A 71 3.37 4.26 -6.30
N GLY A 72 4.29 3.45 -5.78
CA GLY A 72 4.51 3.26 -4.35
C GLY A 72 4.88 4.57 -3.62
N ILE A 73 5.79 5.36 -4.20
CA ILE A 73 6.18 6.68 -3.69
C ILE A 73 4.96 7.61 -3.61
N VAL A 74 4.22 7.73 -4.71
CA VAL A 74 3.08 8.65 -4.81
C VAL A 74 1.94 8.25 -3.89
N LEU A 75 1.67 6.94 -3.77
CA LEU A 75 0.67 6.42 -2.83
C LEU A 75 1.08 6.70 -1.38
N GLY A 76 2.36 6.51 -1.05
CA GLY A 76 2.89 6.83 0.29
C GLY A 76 2.73 8.32 0.63
N GLN A 77 3.07 9.21 -0.29
CA GLN A 77 2.90 10.66 -0.13
C GLN A 77 1.42 11.05 0.01
N ALA A 78 0.53 10.42 -0.75
CA ALA A 78 -0.89 10.67 -0.68
C ALA A 78 -1.48 10.21 0.67
N LEU A 79 -1.06 9.05 1.19
CA LEU A 79 -1.45 8.57 2.51
C LEU A 79 -1.00 9.52 3.62
N GLU A 80 0.26 9.93 3.63
CA GLU A 80 0.80 10.87 4.63
C GLU A 80 0.04 12.20 4.61
N LYS A 81 -0.24 12.73 3.40
CA LYS A 81 -1.00 13.96 3.22
C LYS A 81 -2.44 13.85 3.72
N ALA A 82 -3.14 12.75 3.39
CA ALA A 82 -4.54 12.54 3.79
C ALA A 82 -4.69 12.25 5.29
N LEU A 83 -3.69 11.63 5.92
CA LEU A 83 -3.67 11.39 7.37
C LEU A 83 -3.45 12.67 8.18
N GLY A 84 -2.82 13.69 7.61
CA GLY A 84 -2.57 14.96 8.27
C GLY A 84 -1.90 14.80 9.64
N GLU A 85 -2.49 15.39 10.70
CA GLU A 85 -1.98 15.31 12.08
C GLU A 85 -2.19 13.94 12.74
N LYS A 86 -2.81 12.99 12.06
CA LYS A 86 -3.08 11.64 12.59
C LYS A 86 -3.92 11.62 13.88
N ARG A 87 -4.82 12.61 14.04
CA ARG A 87 -5.72 12.70 15.21
C ARG A 87 -6.87 11.72 15.06
N GLY A 88 -7.22 11.07 16.16
CA GLY A 88 -8.39 10.21 16.23
C GLY A 88 -8.29 8.88 15.48
N ILE A 89 -7.14 8.53 14.89
CA ILE A 89 -6.96 7.26 14.17
C ILE A 89 -6.66 6.11 15.14
N CYS A 90 -6.94 4.88 14.73
CA CYS A 90 -6.52 3.67 15.46
C CYS A 90 -4.99 3.52 15.48
N ARG A 91 -4.27 4.07 14.49
CA ARG A 91 -2.82 4.04 14.33
C ARG A 91 -2.24 2.67 14.00
N TYR A 92 -2.63 1.63 14.73
CA TYR A 92 -2.17 0.26 14.52
C TYR A 92 -3.20 -0.53 13.73
N GLY A 93 -2.71 -1.37 12.82
CA GLY A 93 -3.54 -2.32 12.12
C GLY A 93 -2.77 -3.59 11.80
N TRP A 94 -3.45 -4.72 11.81
CA TRP A 94 -2.87 -6.01 11.44
C TRP A 94 -3.92 -6.91 10.80
N ALA A 95 -3.45 -7.81 9.96
CA ALA A 95 -4.31 -8.83 9.37
C ALA A 95 -3.53 -10.10 9.06
N ILE A 96 -4.22 -11.21 9.15
CA ILE A 96 -3.78 -12.52 8.66
C ILE A 96 -4.80 -12.94 7.61
N VAL A 97 -4.34 -13.14 6.37
CA VAL A 97 -5.22 -13.40 5.23
C VAL A 97 -4.80 -14.68 4.52
N PRO A 98 -5.69 -15.67 4.43
CA PRO A 98 -5.47 -16.83 3.58
C PRO A 98 -5.83 -16.52 2.12
N MET A 99 -5.11 -17.13 1.21
CA MET A 99 -5.44 -17.22 -0.21
C MET A 99 -5.10 -18.62 -0.69
N ASP A 100 -6.13 -19.49 -0.75
CA ASP A 100 -6.01 -20.93 -0.97
C ASP A 100 -4.93 -21.57 -0.07
N GLU A 101 -3.80 -22.03 -0.62
CA GLU A 101 -2.68 -22.64 0.09
C GLU A 101 -1.70 -21.66 0.72
N THR A 102 -1.95 -20.37 0.57
CA THR A 102 -1.04 -19.29 1.04
C THR A 102 -1.60 -18.61 2.28
N LEU A 103 -0.73 -18.25 3.22
CA LEU A 103 -1.06 -17.45 4.39
C LEU A 103 -0.11 -16.26 4.51
N ALA A 104 -0.63 -15.05 4.34
CA ALA A 104 0.11 -13.80 4.53
C ALA A 104 -0.36 -13.02 5.77
N GLN A 105 0.58 -12.32 6.39
CA GLN A 105 0.39 -11.47 7.55
C GLN A 105 0.92 -10.07 7.23
N ALA A 106 0.21 -9.03 7.67
CA ALA A 106 0.67 -7.66 7.61
C ALA A 106 0.39 -6.93 8.93
N ALA A 107 1.35 -6.09 9.37
CA ALA A 107 1.18 -5.22 10.51
C ALA A 107 1.67 -3.80 10.16
N ILE A 108 0.89 -2.80 10.55
CA ILE A 108 1.13 -1.38 10.27
C ILE A 108 1.13 -0.59 11.59
N ASP A 109 2.11 0.33 11.72
CA ASP A 109 2.08 1.44 12.68
C ASP A 109 2.26 2.77 11.93
N LEU A 110 1.25 3.63 11.95
CA LEU A 110 1.27 4.97 11.35
C LEU A 110 2.09 5.96 12.20
N SER A 111 3.29 5.55 12.59
CA SER A 111 4.13 6.18 13.61
C SER A 111 4.77 7.51 13.20
N GLY A 112 4.75 7.87 11.91
CA GLY A 112 5.51 9.02 11.38
C GLY A 112 7.00 8.71 11.11
N ARG A 113 7.46 7.48 11.37
CA ARG A 113 8.83 7.03 11.11
C ARG A 113 8.82 5.78 10.24
N PRO A 114 9.55 5.77 9.10
CA PRO A 114 9.55 4.63 8.20
C PRO A 114 10.33 3.45 8.79
N ALA A 115 9.75 2.25 8.68
CA ALA A 115 10.42 0.98 8.82
C ALA A 115 9.74 -0.04 7.91
N PHE A 116 10.51 -0.87 7.24
CA PHE A 116 9.99 -1.87 6.33
C PHE A 116 10.67 -3.21 6.57
N VAL A 117 9.85 -4.23 6.80
CA VAL A 117 10.30 -5.62 6.94
C VAL A 117 9.46 -6.47 5.99
N TYR A 118 10.14 -7.20 5.13
CA TYR A 118 9.52 -8.06 4.15
C TYR A 118 10.11 -9.46 4.22
N ASN A 119 9.24 -10.44 4.40
CA ASN A 119 9.60 -11.85 4.45
C ASN A 119 8.59 -12.65 3.62
N ALA A 120 8.93 -12.85 2.34
CA ALA A 120 8.17 -13.66 1.40
C ALA A 120 9.13 -14.39 0.47
N GLU A 121 8.90 -15.67 0.28
CA GLU A 121 9.65 -16.50 -0.67
C GLU A 121 8.75 -16.83 -1.86
N TYR A 122 9.29 -16.73 -3.06
CA TYR A 122 8.61 -17.02 -4.31
C TYR A 122 9.25 -18.22 -5.01
N SER A 123 8.44 -19.08 -5.60
CA SER A 123 8.92 -20.26 -6.32
C SER A 123 9.43 -19.97 -7.75
N GLY A 124 9.24 -18.72 -8.22
CA GLY A 124 9.66 -18.29 -9.57
C GLY A 124 9.78 -16.77 -9.63
N GLY A 125 10.32 -16.26 -10.74
CA GLY A 125 10.65 -14.84 -10.91
C GLY A 125 9.48 -13.96 -11.36
N THR A 126 8.39 -14.52 -11.92
CA THR A 126 7.31 -13.73 -12.53
C THR A 126 5.92 -14.30 -12.27
N VAL A 127 4.90 -13.43 -12.34
CA VAL A 127 3.49 -13.78 -12.56
C VAL A 127 3.06 -13.13 -13.87
N GLY A 128 2.79 -13.94 -14.90
CA GLY A 128 2.70 -13.44 -16.27
C GLY A 128 4.02 -12.76 -16.69
N ASN A 129 3.97 -11.50 -17.03
CA ASN A 129 5.14 -10.66 -17.34
C ASN A 129 5.57 -9.73 -16.19
N PHE A 130 4.99 -9.88 -14.98
CA PHE A 130 5.29 -9.05 -13.82
C PHE A 130 6.36 -9.72 -12.93
N PRO A 131 7.55 -9.12 -12.74
CA PRO A 131 8.56 -9.63 -11.82
C PRO A 131 8.08 -9.53 -10.37
N VAL A 132 8.08 -10.65 -9.63
CA VAL A 132 7.55 -10.69 -8.25
C VAL A 132 8.37 -9.87 -7.25
N GLU A 133 9.64 -9.62 -7.53
CA GLU A 133 10.52 -8.76 -6.74
C GLU A 133 10.01 -7.31 -6.64
N LEU A 134 9.24 -6.85 -7.64
CA LEU A 134 8.67 -5.51 -7.63
C LEU A 134 7.58 -5.32 -6.57
N ILE A 135 7.04 -6.39 -6.00
CA ILE A 135 6.12 -6.33 -4.86
C ILE A 135 6.83 -5.74 -3.63
N GLU A 136 8.05 -6.21 -3.37
CA GLU A 136 8.87 -5.67 -2.28
C GLU A 136 9.19 -4.19 -2.50
N GLU A 137 9.62 -3.80 -3.72
CA GLU A 137 9.96 -2.43 -4.05
C GLU A 137 8.75 -1.48 -3.92
N PHE A 138 7.56 -1.92 -4.37
CA PHE A 138 6.32 -1.15 -4.17
C PHE A 138 6.03 -0.86 -2.70
N PHE A 139 6.03 -1.90 -1.85
CA PHE A 139 5.70 -1.72 -0.43
C PHE A 139 6.79 -0.98 0.36
N LYS A 140 8.05 -1.12 -0.03
CA LYS A 140 9.17 -0.35 0.52
C LYS A 140 9.01 1.14 0.20
N ALA A 141 8.75 1.47 -1.07
CA ALA A 141 8.51 2.84 -1.50
C ALA A 141 7.31 3.47 -0.78
N LEU A 142 6.21 2.72 -0.67
CA LEU A 142 5.02 3.11 0.07
C LEU A 142 5.34 3.38 1.56
N ALA A 143 5.98 2.45 2.24
CA ALA A 143 6.26 2.56 3.68
C ALA A 143 7.16 3.76 4.00
N ILE A 144 8.19 3.99 3.18
CA ILE A 144 9.11 5.11 3.34
C ILE A 144 8.38 6.45 3.16
N ASN A 145 7.58 6.59 2.11
CA ASN A 145 6.93 7.86 1.75
C ASN A 145 5.68 8.15 2.59
N ALA A 146 5.00 7.13 3.09
CA ALA A 146 3.92 7.29 4.07
C ALA A 146 4.43 7.43 5.52
N LYS A 147 5.74 7.32 5.73
CA LYS A 147 6.38 7.37 7.06
C LYS A 147 5.71 6.43 8.06
N LEU A 148 5.50 5.18 7.66
CA LEU A 148 4.89 4.15 8.50
C LEU A 148 5.82 2.95 8.69
N ASN A 149 5.59 2.19 9.75
CA ASN A 149 6.17 0.87 9.85
C ASN A 149 5.25 -0.12 9.13
N LEU A 150 5.80 -0.92 8.24
CA LEU A 150 5.10 -1.99 7.55
C LEU A 150 5.92 -3.29 7.69
N HIS A 151 5.32 -4.28 8.29
CA HIS A 151 5.87 -5.62 8.37
C HIS A 151 4.97 -6.57 7.59
N ILE A 152 5.54 -7.27 6.62
CA ILE A 152 4.88 -8.29 5.80
C ILE A 152 5.59 -9.62 6.01
N ASN A 153 4.82 -10.66 6.30
CA ASN A 153 5.33 -12.02 6.44
C ASN A 153 4.40 -13.01 5.76
N VAL A 154 4.94 -13.82 4.86
CA VAL A 154 4.26 -14.99 4.29
C VAL A 154 4.69 -16.21 5.07
N ALA A 155 3.76 -16.80 5.82
CA ALA A 155 4.05 -17.95 6.67
C ALA A 155 4.29 -19.22 5.83
N TYR A 156 3.54 -19.35 4.75
CA TYR A 156 3.67 -20.40 3.74
C TYR A 156 2.86 -20.05 2.49
N GLY A 157 3.23 -20.60 1.34
CA GLY A 157 2.57 -20.43 0.05
C GLY A 157 3.34 -21.16 -1.05
N GLY A 158 2.70 -21.42 -2.16
CA GLY A 158 3.32 -22.13 -3.28
C GLY A 158 3.11 -21.44 -4.62
N ASN A 159 1.97 -20.82 -4.83
CA ASN A 159 1.64 -20.10 -6.06
C ASN A 159 1.98 -18.62 -5.90
N ASN A 160 2.86 -18.10 -6.75
CA ASN A 160 3.31 -16.70 -6.69
C ASN A 160 2.16 -15.69 -6.82
N HIS A 161 1.14 -15.98 -7.61
CA HIS A 161 -0.05 -15.15 -7.74
C HIS A 161 -0.80 -15.09 -6.40
N HIS A 162 -1.03 -16.25 -5.76
CA HIS A 162 -1.70 -16.32 -4.45
C HIS A 162 -0.89 -15.62 -3.36
N ILE A 163 0.44 -15.75 -3.39
CA ILE A 163 1.34 -15.03 -2.46
C ILE A 163 1.17 -13.51 -2.62
N ALA A 164 1.23 -13.01 -3.87
CA ALA A 164 1.06 -11.59 -4.16
C ALA A 164 -0.32 -11.08 -3.68
N GLU A 165 -1.41 -11.75 -4.07
CA GLU A 165 -2.75 -11.35 -3.64
C GLU A 165 -2.92 -11.38 -2.11
N ALA A 166 -2.43 -12.42 -1.44
CA ALA A 166 -2.51 -12.53 0.01
C ALA A 166 -1.79 -11.36 0.71
N ILE A 167 -0.61 -10.96 0.22
CA ILE A 167 0.15 -9.81 0.71
C ILE A 167 -0.65 -8.51 0.54
N PHE A 168 -1.16 -8.23 -0.66
CA PHE A 168 -1.94 -7.02 -0.92
C PHE A 168 -3.22 -6.96 -0.10
N LYS A 169 -3.95 -8.07 0.02
CA LYS A 169 -5.16 -8.18 0.84
C LYS A 169 -4.87 -8.02 2.34
N ALA A 170 -3.79 -8.64 2.85
CA ALA A 170 -3.39 -8.51 4.26
C ALA A 170 -3.00 -7.05 4.57
N THR A 171 -2.19 -6.43 3.72
CA THR A 171 -1.78 -5.03 3.88
C THR A 171 -2.99 -4.08 3.79
N ALA A 172 -3.90 -4.31 2.85
CA ALA A 172 -5.13 -3.53 2.73
C ALA A 172 -6.01 -3.60 3.99
N LYS A 173 -6.19 -4.81 4.56
CA LYS A 173 -6.95 -5.00 5.80
C LYS A 173 -6.27 -4.35 7.00
N ALA A 174 -4.96 -4.47 7.12
CA ALA A 174 -4.18 -3.79 8.16
C ALA A 174 -4.29 -2.26 8.02
N LEU A 175 -4.16 -1.74 6.80
CA LEU A 175 -4.29 -0.31 6.52
C LEU A 175 -5.68 0.22 6.87
N ARG A 176 -6.75 -0.50 6.47
CA ARG A 176 -8.12 -0.16 6.84
C ARG A 176 -8.29 0.02 8.34
N GLN A 177 -7.75 -0.89 9.13
CA GLN A 177 -7.82 -0.81 10.58
C GLN A 177 -7.02 0.39 11.10
N ALA A 178 -5.78 0.57 10.63
CA ALA A 178 -4.88 1.62 11.11
C ALA A 178 -5.42 3.04 10.85
N VAL A 179 -6.05 3.28 9.69
CA VAL A 179 -6.61 4.59 9.32
C VAL A 179 -8.00 4.85 9.90
N SER A 180 -8.69 3.82 10.41
CA SER A 180 -10.02 3.96 10.99
C SER A 180 -10.01 4.92 12.19
N LEU A 181 -11.08 5.68 12.37
CA LEU A 181 -11.23 6.57 13.52
C LEU A 181 -11.67 5.76 14.77
N ASP A 182 -11.02 6.01 15.91
CA ASP A 182 -11.46 5.52 17.21
C ASP A 182 -12.28 6.62 17.92
N PRO A 183 -13.61 6.46 18.02
CA PRO A 183 -14.47 7.49 18.64
C PRO A 183 -14.19 7.71 20.12
N ARG A 184 -13.45 6.82 20.78
CA ARG A 184 -13.07 6.93 22.19
C ARG A 184 -11.79 7.73 22.42
N ASN A 185 -11.01 7.98 21.37
CA ASN A 185 -9.74 8.70 21.47
C ASN A 185 -9.61 9.73 20.32
N PRO A 186 -10.12 10.96 20.47
CA PRO A 186 -10.06 11.98 19.42
C PRO A 186 -8.69 12.65 19.28
N GLU A 187 -7.75 12.34 20.16
CA GLU A 187 -6.42 12.94 20.18
C GLU A 187 -5.42 12.17 19.29
N VAL A 188 -4.19 12.65 19.21
CA VAL A 188 -3.10 11.91 18.58
C VAL A 188 -2.80 10.66 19.43
N PRO A 189 -2.86 9.44 18.86
CA PRO A 189 -2.71 8.20 19.62
C PRO A 189 -1.24 7.92 19.98
N SER A 190 -0.66 8.80 20.80
CA SER A 190 0.74 8.75 21.23
C SER A 190 0.89 9.34 22.63
N THR A 191 1.61 8.65 23.51
CA THR A 191 1.97 9.19 24.83
C THR A 191 2.88 10.42 24.75
N LYS A 192 3.49 10.68 23.58
CA LYS A 192 4.32 11.87 23.31
C LYS A 192 3.49 13.07 22.83
N GLY A 193 2.20 12.90 22.54
CA GLY A 193 1.33 13.94 21.97
C GLY A 193 1.57 14.25 20.48
N SER A 194 2.51 13.57 19.84
CA SER A 194 2.82 13.71 18.40
C SER A 194 3.23 12.37 17.78
N LEU A 195 3.12 12.29 16.46
CA LEU A 195 3.60 11.21 15.61
C LEU A 195 4.49 11.80 14.49
N GLY A 196 5.75 11.43 14.50
CA GLY A 196 6.77 11.96 13.59
C GLY A 196 7.91 12.58 14.33
#